data_590b21fab28597d700da237c4ab09bb0
#
_entry.id   590b21fab28597d700da237c4ab09bb0
#
_cell.length_a   1.000
_cell.length_b   1.000
_cell.length_c   1.000
_cell.angle_alpha   90.00
_cell.angle_beta   90.00
_cell.angle_gamma   90.00
#
_symmetry.space_group_name_H-M   'P 1'
#
loop_
_entity.id
_entity.type
_entity.pdbx_description
1 polymer ?
#
loop_
_entity_poly.entity_id
_entity_poly.type
_entity_poly.pdbx_seq_one_letter_code
_entity_poly.pdbx_strand_id
1 'polypeptide(L)'
;MYAILNDMKTRDNKRRVQARRVIVVLRLNGTSGREMLAGIFRFLGEGRLWRLKLLQEAEELTAERVRQIEREKADGLIVTMFGPSDGVDALARSPLPAVLVNADEGRFSGRPGGTAFVWNDSEDIGRRVAEHLLSCGNFASYGFVHAFFRQGGWSFARAAAFQREIEAGGRTFSAYPFREDCGSKADVAALRAWLRALPKPAAVMAAADWRAVQVFDACQSVGIRVLDQMAILGADNDEIECHATTPQLSSVQPDYEGIGYRAAAELEKLFSGPVSDSPRRVKIPIKTIVGRGSTKPIPPATLLVRRGLAYIRAHAAEGVRPDDVAAHLGVSRRLAELRFSQICDQTIRQTIENERLDRAKRMLRGASPSLTRIAAALGFRSASHLSHLFKKRFKLSPRAWRQTRTQPATSG
;
A
#
# COMPACT_ATOMS: atom_id res chain seq x y z
N MET A 1 -62.27 30.31 14.45
CA MET A 1 -61.08 30.04 13.60
C MET A 1 -59.78 30.70 14.10
N TYR A 2 -59.84 31.69 15.00
CA TYR A 2 -58.60 32.33 15.57
C TYR A 2 -58.06 31.65 16.85
N ALA A 3 -58.88 30.81 17.54
CA ALA A 3 -58.44 30.10 18.76
C ALA A 3 -57.58 28.84 18.47
N ILE A 4 -57.73 28.23 17.29
CA ILE A 4 -57.02 27.02 16.91
C ILE A 4 -55.53 27.31 16.47
N LEU A 5 -55.29 28.55 15.98
CA LEU A 5 -53.95 28.98 15.56
C LEU A 5 -53.02 29.39 16.74
N ASN A 6 -53.59 29.69 17.90
CA ASN A 6 -52.80 30.02 19.10
C ASN A 6 -52.33 28.77 19.89
N ASP A 7 -53.09 27.66 19.79
CA ASP A 7 -52.74 26.41 20.47
C ASP A 7 -51.65 25.62 19.71
N MET A 8 -51.44 25.88 18.42
CA MET A 8 -50.32 25.33 17.64
C MET A 8 -49.01 26.03 17.90
N LYS A 9 -49.00 27.28 18.41
CA LYS A 9 -47.75 27.99 18.74
C LYS A 9 -47.16 27.63 20.10
N THR A 10 -47.95 27.01 20.99
CA THR A 10 -47.50 26.63 22.33
C THR A 10 -46.98 25.19 22.45
N ARG A 11 -47.12 24.36 21.40
CA ARG A 11 -46.61 22.99 21.39
C ARG A 11 -45.24 22.81 20.69
N ASP A 12 -44.68 23.85 20.12
CA ASP A 12 -43.37 23.78 19.42
C ASP A 12 -42.17 24.17 20.33
N ASN A 13 -42.30 23.91 21.62
CA ASN A 13 -41.18 23.90 22.55
C ASN A 13 -40.49 22.50 22.51
N LYS A 14 -40.32 21.94 21.31
CA LYS A 14 -39.35 20.89 21.06
C LYS A 14 -38.00 21.50 21.42
N ARG A 15 -37.40 21.04 22.54
CA ARG A 15 -36.01 21.28 22.90
C ARG A 15 -35.23 21.29 21.60
N ARG A 16 -34.72 22.45 21.18
CA ARG A 16 -33.73 22.53 20.09
C ARG A 16 -32.60 21.59 20.51
N VAL A 17 -32.54 20.39 19.91
CA VAL A 17 -31.47 19.47 20.11
C VAL A 17 -30.22 20.18 19.58
N GLN A 18 -29.47 20.75 20.51
CA GLN A 18 -28.25 21.48 20.16
C GLN A 18 -27.28 20.47 19.58
N ALA A 19 -26.80 20.70 18.35
CA ALA A 19 -25.87 19.83 17.70
C ALA A 19 -24.54 19.74 18.49
N ARG A 20 -24.10 18.54 18.80
CA ARG A 20 -22.82 18.28 19.50
C ARG A 20 -21.63 18.84 18.71
N ARG A 21 -20.74 19.54 19.37
CA ARG A 21 -19.48 20.05 18.78
C ARG A 21 -18.39 19.02 18.97
N VAL A 22 -18.04 18.28 17.92
CA VAL A 22 -17.05 17.21 17.96
C VAL A 22 -15.83 17.60 17.15
N ILE A 23 -14.65 17.48 17.76
CA ILE A 23 -13.38 17.68 17.09
C ILE A 23 -12.85 16.33 16.64
N VAL A 24 -12.45 16.23 15.38
CA VAL A 24 -11.93 15.01 14.78
C VAL A 24 -10.52 15.27 14.26
N VAL A 25 -9.56 14.55 14.78
CA VAL A 25 -8.14 14.64 14.38
C VAL A 25 -7.76 13.39 13.60
N LEU A 26 -7.68 13.51 12.27
CA LEU A 26 -7.39 12.41 11.35
C LEU A 26 -6.41 12.89 10.27
N ARG A 27 -5.43 12.06 9.92
CA ARG A 27 -4.57 12.31 8.76
C ARG A 27 -5.33 12.02 7.47
N LEU A 28 -5.80 13.05 6.77
CA LEU A 28 -6.62 12.89 5.57
C LEU A 28 -5.82 12.73 4.27
N ASN A 29 -4.51 12.91 4.30
CA ASN A 29 -3.62 12.67 3.16
C ASN A 29 -3.45 11.17 2.83
N GLY A 30 -3.78 10.24 3.75
CA GLY A 30 -3.76 8.78 3.55
C GLY A 30 -5.16 8.16 3.45
N THR A 31 -5.22 6.95 2.91
CA THR A 31 -6.46 6.15 2.77
C THR A 31 -7.14 5.91 4.11
N SER A 32 -6.38 5.56 5.15
CA SER A 32 -6.90 5.24 6.49
C SER A 32 -7.72 6.37 7.10
N GLY A 33 -7.24 7.62 7.02
CA GLY A 33 -7.95 8.78 7.57
C GLY A 33 -9.25 9.10 6.82
N ARG A 34 -9.21 9.01 5.48
CA ARG A 34 -10.39 9.25 4.64
C ARG A 34 -11.47 8.19 4.87
N GLU A 35 -11.12 6.92 4.95
CA GLU A 35 -12.07 5.85 5.24
C GLU A 35 -12.64 5.96 6.67
N MET A 36 -11.83 6.31 7.68
CA MET A 36 -12.32 6.56 9.03
C MET A 36 -13.32 7.72 9.06
N LEU A 37 -13.05 8.81 8.33
CA LEU A 37 -13.99 9.93 8.22
C LEU A 37 -15.29 9.51 7.53
N ALA A 38 -15.25 8.67 6.50
CA ALA A 38 -16.43 8.11 5.87
C ALA A 38 -17.28 7.27 6.85
N GLY A 39 -16.62 6.49 7.71
CA GLY A 39 -17.29 5.75 8.79
C GLY A 39 -17.98 6.65 9.81
N ILE A 40 -17.35 7.77 10.20
CA ILE A 40 -17.97 8.79 11.05
C ILE A 40 -19.19 9.39 10.35
N PHE A 41 -19.09 9.76 9.07
CA PHE A 41 -20.23 10.28 8.31
C PHE A 41 -21.37 9.27 8.18
N ARG A 42 -21.07 7.98 7.98
CA ARG A 42 -22.10 6.93 7.97
C ARG A 42 -22.86 6.88 9.30
N PHE A 43 -22.17 6.97 10.45
CA PHE A 43 -22.79 7.02 11.76
C PHE A 43 -23.70 8.25 11.91
N LEU A 44 -23.27 9.43 11.43
CA LEU A 44 -24.07 10.65 11.48
C LEU A 44 -25.31 10.58 10.58
N GLY A 45 -25.24 9.86 9.47
CA GLY A 45 -26.36 9.62 8.55
C GLY A 45 -27.54 8.90 9.20
N GLU A 46 -27.36 8.28 10.37
CA GLU A 46 -28.40 7.64 11.17
C GLU A 46 -29.24 8.66 12.03
N GLY A 47 -29.19 9.93 11.68
CA GLY A 47 -29.98 10.98 12.34
C GLY A 47 -29.28 11.62 13.56
N ARG A 48 -27.98 11.50 13.66
CA ARG A 48 -27.17 12.16 14.71
C ARG A 48 -26.82 13.59 14.33
N LEU A 49 -26.96 14.51 15.27
CA LEU A 49 -26.72 15.94 15.05
C LEU A 49 -25.38 16.35 15.67
N TRP A 50 -24.30 16.23 14.91
CA TRP A 50 -22.98 16.73 15.30
C TRP A 50 -22.53 17.86 14.37
N ARG A 51 -21.78 18.81 14.93
CA ARG A 51 -20.96 19.78 14.21
C ARG A 51 -19.52 19.31 14.27
N LEU A 52 -18.97 18.87 13.15
CA LEU A 52 -17.57 18.43 13.11
C LEU A 52 -16.65 19.62 12.83
N LYS A 53 -15.53 19.68 13.57
CA LYS A 53 -14.36 20.48 13.23
C LYS A 53 -13.21 19.50 12.99
N LEU A 54 -12.66 19.50 11.78
CA LEU A 54 -11.59 18.59 11.39
C LEU A 54 -10.25 19.27 11.61
N LEU A 55 -9.31 18.55 12.23
CA LEU A 55 -7.88 18.79 12.19
C LEU A 55 -7.27 17.70 11.31
N GLN A 56 -6.62 18.12 10.21
CA GLN A 56 -6.24 17.20 9.14
C GLN A 56 -4.86 16.59 9.34
N GLU A 57 -4.05 17.19 10.22
CA GLU A 57 -2.72 16.72 10.57
C GLU A 57 -2.60 16.57 12.09
N ALA A 58 -1.83 15.58 12.53
CA ALA A 58 -1.61 15.34 13.95
C ALA A 58 -0.90 16.52 14.65
N GLU A 59 -0.06 17.21 13.90
CA GLU A 59 0.72 18.38 14.33
C GLU A 59 -0.16 19.59 14.64
N GLU A 60 -1.39 19.62 14.13
CA GLU A 60 -2.37 20.64 14.48
C GLU A 60 -2.90 20.50 15.93
N LEU A 61 -2.75 19.31 16.55
CA LEU A 61 -3.14 19.07 17.92
C LEU A 61 -1.99 19.45 18.87
N THR A 62 -1.80 20.74 19.09
CA THR A 62 -0.87 21.29 20.08
C THR A 62 -1.52 21.45 21.46
N ALA A 63 -0.74 21.63 22.51
CA ALA A 63 -1.27 21.92 23.84
C ALA A 63 -2.16 23.18 23.86
N GLU A 64 -1.78 24.23 23.12
CA GLU A 64 -2.61 25.43 22.98
C GLU A 64 -3.94 25.13 22.25
N ARG A 65 -3.90 24.28 21.22
CA ARG A 65 -5.11 23.86 20.51
C ARG A 65 -6.05 23.08 21.43
N VAL A 66 -5.55 22.20 22.28
CA VAL A 66 -6.36 21.47 23.25
C VAL A 66 -7.06 22.45 24.22
N ARG A 67 -6.30 23.41 24.79
CA ARG A 67 -6.87 24.46 25.65
C ARG A 67 -7.91 25.32 24.92
N GLN A 68 -7.68 25.63 23.65
CA GLN A 68 -8.65 26.37 22.83
C GLN A 68 -9.95 25.56 22.64
N ILE A 69 -9.85 24.26 22.33
CA ILE A 69 -10.98 23.35 22.16
C ILE A 69 -11.83 23.30 23.44
N GLU A 70 -11.20 23.27 24.62
CA GLU A 70 -11.87 23.32 25.92
C GLU A 70 -12.58 24.66 26.14
N ARG A 71 -11.90 25.80 25.87
CA ARG A 71 -12.52 27.16 25.96
C ARG A 71 -13.71 27.32 25.02
N GLU A 72 -13.64 26.73 23.82
CA GLU A 72 -14.71 26.73 22.83
C GLU A 72 -15.87 25.77 23.21
N LYS A 73 -15.78 25.08 24.35
CA LYS A 73 -16.79 24.16 24.86
C LYS A 73 -17.15 23.07 23.83
N ALA A 74 -16.15 22.39 23.28
CA ALA A 74 -16.39 21.17 22.52
C ALA A 74 -17.03 20.11 23.41
N ASP A 75 -17.91 19.27 22.86
CA ASP A 75 -18.54 18.18 23.59
C ASP A 75 -17.65 16.94 23.68
N GLY A 76 -16.76 16.72 22.68
CA GLY A 76 -15.86 15.58 22.69
C GLY A 76 -14.90 15.53 21.49
N LEU A 77 -14.02 14.54 21.53
CA LEU A 77 -12.95 14.37 20.53
C LEU A 77 -12.89 12.92 20.00
N ILE A 78 -12.57 12.80 18.71
CA ILE A 78 -12.08 11.55 18.11
C ILE A 78 -10.67 11.83 17.61
N VAL A 79 -9.66 11.13 18.12
CA VAL A 79 -8.26 11.45 17.85
C VAL A 79 -7.50 10.19 17.43
N THR A 80 -6.92 10.22 16.22
CA THR A 80 -5.94 9.22 15.80
C THR A 80 -4.56 9.65 16.29
N MET A 81 -3.84 8.70 16.92
CA MET A 81 -2.54 9.00 17.54
C MET A 81 -1.39 8.71 16.57
N PHE A 82 -0.46 9.65 16.46
CA PHE A 82 0.68 9.57 15.53
C PHE A 82 2.07 9.77 16.19
N GLY A 83 2.15 9.75 17.48
CA GLY A 83 3.42 9.92 18.20
C GLY A 83 3.32 10.85 19.39
N PRO A 84 4.43 11.08 20.11
CA PRO A 84 4.47 12.01 21.23
C PRO A 84 4.41 13.45 20.75
N SER A 85 3.59 14.26 21.41
CA SER A 85 3.57 15.71 21.24
C SER A 85 3.02 16.35 22.52
N ASP A 86 3.25 17.65 22.68
CA ASP A 86 2.69 18.44 23.78
C ASP A 86 1.14 18.42 23.75
N GLY A 87 0.55 18.31 22.58
CA GLY A 87 -0.89 18.16 22.40
C GLY A 87 -1.42 16.83 22.93
N VAL A 88 -0.68 15.74 22.75
CA VAL A 88 -1.00 14.42 23.33
C VAL A 88 -0.97 14.47 24.84
N ASP A 89 0.06 15.11 25.42
CA ASP A 89 0.19 15.26 26.88
C ASP A 89 -0.90 16.18 27.46
N ALA A 90 -1.30 17.22 26.72
CA ALA A 90 -2.43 18.06 27.09
C ALA A 90 -3.76 17.29 27.02
N LEU A 91 -3.96 16.50 25.95
CA LEU A 91 -5.14 15.65 25.79
C LEU A 91 -5.26 14.60 26.90
N ALA A 92 -4.14 14.04 27.36
CA ALA A 92 -4.13 13.10 28.49
C ALA A 92 -4.64 13.72 29.81
N ARG A 93 -4.55 15.03 29.96
CA ARG A 93 -5.07 15.79 31.11
C ARG A 93 -6.42 16.45 30.89
N SER A 94 -6.95 16.41 29.68
CA SER A 94 -8.20 17.07 29.29
C SER A 94 -9.41 16.36 29.88
N PRO A 95 -10.40 17.08 30.44
CA PRO A 95 -11.66 16.50 30.95
C PRO A 95 -12.66 16.15 29.87
N LEU A 96 -12.41 16.52 28.60
CA LEU A 96 -13.35 16.28 27.52
C LEU A 96 -13.49 14.79 27.21
N PRO A 97 -14.69 14.25 26.98
CA PRO A 97 -14.86 12.90 26.46
C PRO A 97 -14.05 12.68 25.19
N ALA A 98 -13.30 11.58 25.10
CA ALA A 98 -12.50 11.31 23.92
C ALA A 98 -12.48 9.83 23.52
N VAL A 99 -12.51 9.60 22.21
CA VAL A 99 -12.20 8.31 21.60
C VAL A 99 -10.81 8.38 20.96
N LEU A 100 -9.95 7.51 21.42
CA LEU A 100 -8.54 7.46 21.04
C LEU A 100 -8.34 6.26 20.08
N VAL A 101 -7.99 6.55 18.84
CA VAL A 101 -7.83 5.53 17.79
C VAL A 101 -6.35 5.16 17.65
N ASN A 102 -6.04 3.88 17.74
CA ASN A 102 -4.68 3.32 17.66
C ASN A 102 -3.70 3.93 18.69
N ALA A 103 -4.21 4.39 19.83
CA ALA A 103 -3.43 5.02 20.88
C ALA A 103 -2.76 4.00 21.82
N ASP A 104 -1.65 4.41 22.44
CA ASP A 104 -1.06 3.72 23.57
C ASP A 104 -1.90 4.04 24.84
N GLU A 105 -2.59 3.04 25.34
CA GLU A 105 -3.47 3.16 26.52
C GLU A 105 -2.70 3.66 27.74
N GLY A 106 -1.45 3.24 27.93
CA GLY A 106 -0.65 3.59 29.11
C GLY A 106 -0.47 5.11 29.27
N ARG A 107 -0.41 5.86 28.17
CA ARG A 107 -0.30 7.33 28.19
C ARG A 107 -1.56 8.05 28.67
N PHE A 108 -2.69 7.38 28.62
CA PHE A 108 -4.00 7.95 28.99
C PHE A 108 -4.56 7.32 30.27
N SER A 109 -3.75 6.60 31.00
CA SER A 109 -4.11 6.05 32.31
C SER A 109 -4.46 7.18 33.27
N GLY A 110 -5.60 7.06 33.98
CA GLY A 110 -6.05 8.08 34.92
C GLY A 110 -6.58 9.38 34.27
N ARG A 111 -6.88 9.39 32.99
CA ARG A 111 -7.46 10.54 32.30
C ARG A 111 -8.80 10.95 32.94
N PRO A 112 -9.02 12.24 33.28
CA PRO A 112 -10.20 12.68 34.02
C PRO A 112 -11.49 12.63 33.21
N GLY A 113 -11.41 12.68 31.87
CA GLY A 113 -12.58 12.62 30.98
C GLY A 113 -12.96 11.18 30.60
N GLY A 114 -14.22 10.96 30.25
CA GLY A 114 -14.65 9.68 29.69
C GLY A 114 -13.80 9.28 28.48
N THR A 115 -13.30 8.03 28.49
CA THR A 115 -12.34 7.57 27.49
C THR A 115 -12.78 6.25 26.85
N ALA A 116 -12.65 6.16 25.52
CA ALA A 116 -12.74 4.91 24.80
C ALA A 116 -11.54 4.75 23.87
N PHE A 117 -11.14 3.52 23.68
CA PHE A 117 -10.06 3.14 22.75
C PHE A 117 -10.64 2.28 21.63
N VAL A 118 -10.27 2.59 20.40
CA VAL A 118 -10.61 1.81 19.21
C VAL A 118 -9.33 1.50 18.44
N TRP A 119 -9.05 0.24 18.19
CA TRP A 119 -7.85 -0.20 17.49
C TRP A 119 -8.15 -1.08 16.29
N ASN A 120 -7.26 -1.06 15.30
CA ASN A 120 -7.08 -2.22 14.43
C ASN A 120 -6.68 -3.43 15.29
N ASP A 121 -7.24 -4.59 15.03
CA ASP A 121 -6.76 -5.82 15.66
C ASP A 121 -5.43 -6.25 15.04
N SER A 122 -4.34 -5.72 15.62
CA SER A 122 -2.98 -5.99 15.15
C SER A 122 -2.57 -7.46 15.30
N GLU A 123 -3.14 -8.17 16.27
CA GLU A 123 -2.91 -9.61 16.44
C GLU A 123 -3.59 -10.40 15.31
N ASP A 124 -4.85 -10.06 14.97
CA ASP A 124 -5.54 -10.65 13.83
C ASP A 124 -4.80 -10.37 12.52
N ILE A 125 -4.28 -9.15 12.33
CA ILE A 125 -3.45 -8.80 11.18
C ILE A 125 -2.24 -9.73 11.07
N GLY A 126 -1.43 -9.84 12.14
CA GLY A 126 -0.21 -10.66 12.13
C GLY A 126 -0.50 -12.13 11.85
N ARG A 127 -1.52 -12.69 12.52
CA ARG A 127 -1.97 -14.06 12.35
C ARG A 127 -2.42 -14.36 10.92
N ARG A 128 -3.34 -13.55 10.36
CA ARG A 128 -3.89 -13.78 9.02
C ARG A 128 -2.86 -13.58 7.92
N VAL A 129 -1.89 -12.68 8.12
CA VAL A 129 -0.77 -12.52 7.17
C VAL A 129 0.14 -13.74 7.20
N ALA A 130 0.43 -14.30 8.38
CA ALA A 130 1.19 -15.54 8.48
C ALA A 130 0.49 -16.68 7.75
N GLU A 131 -0.80 -16.91 8.01
CA GLU A 131 -1.62 -17.91 7.33
C GLU A 131 -1.60 -17.73 5.80
N HIS A 132 -1.76 -16.49 5.34
CA HIS A 132 -1.72 -16.15 3.91
C HIS A 132 -0.36 -16.50 3.29
N LEU A 133 0.74 -16.03 3.89
CA LEU A 133 2.09 -16.27 3.35
C LEU A 133 2.48 -17.75 3.39
N LEU A 134 2.07 -18.49 4.45
CA LEU A 134 2.24 -19.94 4.51
C LEU A 134 1.49 -20.67 3.38
N SER A 135 0.33 -20.15 2.95
CA SER A 135 -0.44 -20.69 1.83
C SER A 135 0.12 -20.32 0.44
N CYS A 136 0.90 -19.24 0.34
CA CYS A 136 1.44 -18.75 -0.93
C CYS A 136 2.61 -19.59 -1.46
N GLY A 137 3.30 -20.36 -0.62
CA GLY A 137 4.42 -21.17 -1.06
C GLY A 137 5.31 -21.67 0.07
N ASN A 138 6.33 -22.43 -0.30
CA ASN A 138 7.30 -22.95 0.65
C ASN A 138 8.51 -22.04 0.70
N PHE A 139 8.53 -21.09 1.64
CA PHE A 139 9.64 -20.19 1.86
C PHE A 139 10.65 -20.78 2.84
N ALA A 140 11.96 -20.54 2.59
CA ALA A 140 13.03 -20.96 3.48
C ALA A 140 13.10 -20.11 4.77
N SER A 141 12.61 -18.85 4.70
CA SER A 141 12.54 -17.96 5.86
C SER A 141 11.37 -16.98 5.77
N TYR A 142 10.94 -16.50 6.93
CA TYR A 142 9.91 -15.47 7.05
C TYR A 142 10.47 -14.29 7.84
N GLY A 143 10.15 -13.07 7.40
CA GLY A 143 10.67 -11.86 7.99
C GLY A 143 9.59 -10.84 8.33
N PHE A 144 9.88 -9.97 9.30
CA PHE A 144 9.05 -8.84 9.64
C PHE A 144 9.85 -7.54 9.66
N VAL A 145 9.30 -6.46 9.07
CA VAL A 145 9.91 -5.13 9.07
C VAL A 145 8.98 -4.15 9.77
N HIS A 146 9.45 -3.62 10.91
CA HIS A 146 8.69 -2.68 11.72
C HIS A 146 8.51 -1.32 11.05
N ALA A 147 7.40 -0.62 11.40
CA ALA A 147 7.24 0.81 11.19
C ALA A 147 8.03 1.62 12.22
N PHE A 148 8.29 2.91 11.95
CA PHE A 148 9.12 3.76 12.81
C PHE A 148 8.44 4.23 14.11
N PHE A 149 7.12 4.04 14.26
CA PHE A 149 6.43 4.40 15.48
C PHE A 149 6.54 3.31 16.54
N ARG A 150 7.34 3.54 17.56
CA ARG A 150 7.41 2.66 18.73
C ARG A 150 6.14 2.74 19.59
N GLN A 151 5.47 3.88 19.54
CA GLN A 151 4.31 4.16 20.38
C GLN A 151 3.05 3.52 19.82
N GLY A 152 2.18 3.05 20.73
CA GLY A 152 0.97 2.32 20.41
C GLY A 152 1.15 0.81 20.30
N GLY A 153 2.37 0.30 20.23
CA GLY A 153 2.64 -1.15 20.27
C GLY A 153 2.12 -1.96 19.09
N TRP A 154 1.35 -1.34 18.18
CA TRP A 154 0.64 -2.03 17.10
C TRP A 154 1.57 -2.79 16.14
N SER A 155 2.72 -2.22 15.81
CA SER A 155 3.71 -2.88 14.94
C SER A 155 4.34 -4.08 15.64
N PHE A 156 4.60 -3.97 16.95
CA PHE A 156 5.13 -5.07 17.74
C PHE A 156 4.08 -6.17 17.98
N ALA A 157 2.82 -5.82 18.21
CA ALA A 157 1.72 -6.79 18.31
C ALA A 157 1.53 -7.57 17.00
N ARG A 158 1.61 -6.90 15.84
CA ARG A 158 1.62 -7.58 14.51
C ARG A 158 2.80 -8.53 14.39
N ALA A 159 4.01 -8.06 14.72
CA ALA A 159 5.22 -8.87 14.63
C ALA A 159 5.15 -10.11 15.52
N ALA A 160 4.73 -9.94 16.78
CA ALA A 160 4.61 -11.04 17.74
C ALA A 160 3.58 -12.09 17.29
N ALA A 161 2.41 -11.66 16.79
CA ALA A 161 1.40 -12.57 16.28
C ALA A 161 1.90 -13.28 15.00
N PHE A 162 2.52 -12.55 14.08
CA PHE A 162 3.10 -13.13 12.86
C PHE A 162 4.19 -14.14 13.20
N GLN A 163 5.15 -13.80 14.09
CA GLN A 163 6.19 -14.70 14.53
C GLN A 163 5.64 -15.98 15.14
N ARG A 164 4.70 -15.86 16.07
CA ARG A 164 4.06 -17.01 16.73
C ARG A 164 3.48 -18.01 15.73
N GLU A 165 2.77 -17.55 14.73
CA GLU A 165 2.17 -18.42 13.72
C GLU A 165 3.21 -19.06 12.80
N ILE A 166 4.27 -18.33 12.42
CA ILE A 166 5.36 -18.84 11.60
C ILE A 166 6.14 -19.92 12.36
N GLU A 167 6.49 -19.68 13.62
CA GLU A 167 7.23 -20.62 14.45
C GLU A 167 6.38 -21.85 14.84
N ALA A 168 5.08 -21.68 15.09
CA ALA A 168 4.14 -22.79 15.28
C ALA A 168 4.06 -23.72 14.05
N GLY A 169 4.24 -23.16 12.84
CA GLY A 169 4.39 -23.92 11.59
C GLY A 169 5.78 -24.55 11.40
N GLY A 170 6.67 -24.48 12.38
CA GLY A 170 8.05 -25.03 12.29
C GLY A 170 8.94 -24.27 11.29
N ARG A 171 8.68 -22.99 11.02
CA ARG A 171 9.38 -22.17 10.05
C ARG A 171 10.34 -21.19 10.73
N THR A 172 11.42 -20.81 9.99
CA THR A 172 12.40 -19.85 10.48
C THR A 172 11.85 -18.43 10.37
N PHE A 173 11.89 -17.69 11.49
CA PHE A 173 11.50 -16.28 11.57
C PHE A 173 12.72 -15.38 11.85
N SER A 174 12.70 -14.16 11.29
CA SER A 174 13.68 -13.10 11.57
C SER A 174 13.00 -11.73 11.51
N ALA A 175 13.08 -10.95 12.60
CA ALA A 175 12.63 -9.56 12.58
C ALA A 175 13.78 -8.64 12.16
N TYR A 176 13.52 -7.68 11.25
CA TYR A 176 14.41 -6.56 11.05
C TYR A 176 14.41 -5.70 12.31
N PRO A 177 15.57 -5.35 12.88
CA PRO A 177 15.62 -4.57 14.11
C PRO A 177 14.83 -3.28 14.01
N PHE A 178 14.07 -2.96 15.05
CA PHE A 178 13.33 -1.69 15.11
C PHE A 178 14.30 -0.52 15.07
N ARG A 179 13.98 0.50 14.25
CA ARG A 179 14.78 1.72 14.09
C ARG A 179 13.88 2.94 14.13
N GLU A 180 14.29 3.96 14.88
CA GLU A 180 13.60 5.25 14.93
C GLU A 180 13.91 6.13 13.71
N ASP A 181 15.08 5.92 13.08
CA ASP A 181 15.56 6.63 11.89
C ASP A 181 15.11 6.00 10.56
N CYS A 182 13.95 5.39 10.56
CA CYS A 182 13.36 4.66 9.43
C CYS A 182 13.39 5.50 8.15
N GLY A 183 13.93 4.95 7.06
CA GLY A 183 14.10 5.66 5.79
C GLY A 183 15.38 6.50 5.70
N SER A 184 16.16 6.62 6.77
CA SER A 184 17.49 7.24 6.71
C SER A 184 18.47 6.43 5.84
N LYS A 185 19.58 7.05 5.42
CA LYS A 185 20.64 6.32 4.70
C LYS A 185 21.17 5.12 5.49
N ALA A 186 21.25 5.24 6.82
CA ALA A 186 21.69 4.17 7.70
C ALA A 186 20.65 3.04 7.80
N ASP A 187 19.36 3.36 7.92
CA ASP A 187 18.29 2.38 7.89
C ASP A 187 18.25 1.63 6.55
N VAL A 188 18.32 2.34 5.43
CA VAL A 188 18.33 1.73 4.09
C VAL A 188 19.49 0.77 3.91
N ALA A 189 20.70 1.15 4.38
CA ALA A 189 21.88 0.28 4.31
C ALA A 189 21.72 -0.98 5.18
N ALA A 190 21.22 -0.84 6.39
CA ALA A 190 20.94 -1.95 7.31
C ALA A 190 19.84 -2.88 6.78
N LEU A 191 18.76 -2.32 6.23
CA LEU A 191 17.67 -3.08 5.62
C LEU A 191 18.17 -3.92 4.44
N ARG A 192 19.01 -3.35 3.56
CA ARG A 192 19.65 -4.07 2.44
C ARG A 192 20.51 -5.25 2.93
N ALA A 193 21.30 -5.03 3.97
CA ALA A 193 22.14 -6.08 4.55
C ALA A 193 21.29 -7.22 5.15
N TRP A 194 20.26 -6.89 5.90
CA TRP A 194 19.35 -7.86 6.48
C TRP A 194 18.58 -8.65 5.40
N LEU A 195 18.07 -7.98 4.36
CA LEU A 195 17.39 -8.64 3.25
C LEU A 195 18.32 -9.63 2.50
N ARG A 196 19.61 -9.30 2.33
CA ARG A 196 20.58 -10.24 1.73
C ARG A 196 20.81 -11.47 2.60
N ALA A 197 20.85 -11.30 3.91
CA ALA A 197 21.13 -12.36 4.87
C ALA A 197 19.99 -13.37 5.04
N LEU A 198 18.75 -12.98 4.73
CA LEU A 198 17.61 -13.90 4.82
C LEU A 198 17.80 -15.10 3.88
N PRO A 199 17.64 -16.36 4.34
CA PRO A 199 17.57 -17.54 3.46
C PRO A 199 16.45 -17.39 2.40
N LYS A 200 16.77 -17.73 1.14
CA LYS A 200 15.86 -17.59 -0.01
C LYS A 200 15.28 -18.94 -0.44
N PRO A 201 14.03 -18.99 -0.96
CA PRO A 201 13.11 -17.88 -1.08
C PRO A 201 12.56 -17.44 0.28
N ALA A 202 12.35 -16.15 0.48
CA ALA A 202 11.85 -15.59 1.73
C ALA A 202 10.48 -14.92 1.55
N ALA A 203 9.69 -14.84 2.63
CA ALA A 203 8.47 -14.05 2.68
C ALA A 203 8.58 -12.99 3.77
N VAL A 204 8.32 -11.73 3.43
CA VAL A 204 8.46 -10.59 4.35
C VAL A 204 7.14 -9.86 4.51
N MET A 205 6.69 -9.71 5.76
CA MET A 205 5.64 -8.79 6.14
C MET A 205 6.26 -7.45 6.54
N ALA A 206 5.83 -6.37 5.92
CA ALA A 206 6.08 -5.03 6.40
C ALA A 206 4.89 -4.52 7.22
N ALA A 207 5.15 -3.77 8.29
CA ALA A 207 4.11 -3.31 9.19
C ALA A 207 3.08 -2.37 8.55
N ALA A 208 3.44 -1.69 7.45
CA ALA A 208 2.59 -0.78 6.67
C ALA A 208 3.01 -0.78 5.19
N ASP A 209 2.15 -0.32 4.28
CA ASP A 209 2.42 -0.32 2.83
C ASP A 209 3.61 0.57 2.45
N TRP A 210 3.70 1.80 2.99
CA TRP A 210 4.86 2.67 2.75
C TRP A 210 6.19 2.01 3.16
N ARG A 211 6.17 1.18 4.22
CA ARG A 211 7.36 0.42 4.64
C ARG A 211 7.63 -0.75 3.69
N ALA A 212 6.58 -1.39 3.16
CA ALA A 212 6.72 -2.42 2.13
C ALA A 212 7.35 -1.85 0.85
N VAL A 213 7.00 -0.64 0.42
CA VAL A 213 7.64 0.05 -0.71
C VAL A 213 9.15 0.21 -0.46
N GLN A 214 9.56 0.62 0.73
CA GLN A 214 10.99 0.70 1.08
C GLN A 214 11.69 -0.68 1.02
N VAL A 215 10.99 -1.76 1.41
CA VAL A 215 11.52 -3.13 1.25
C VAL A 215 11.67 -3.48 -0.23
N PHE A 216 10.72 -3.10 -1.10
CA PHE A 216 10.84 -3.27 -2.55
C PHE A 216 12.06 -2.55 -3.12
N ASP A 217 12.23 -1.27 -2.79
CA ASP A 217 13.36 -0.45 -3.25
C ASP A 217 14.70 -1.04 -2.79
N ALA A 218 14.75 -1.49 -1.53
CA ALA A 218 15.92 -2.16 -0.99
C ALA A 218 16.22 -3.46 -1.74
N CYS A 219 15.22 -4.30 -2.02
CA CYS A 219 15.37 -5.53 -2.82
C CYS A 219 15.89 -5.22 -4.22
N GLN A 220 15.29 -4.26 -4.91
CA GLN A 220 15.71 -3.85 -6.25
C GLN A 220 17.16 -3.38 -6.28
N SER A 221 17.55 -2.55 -5.31
CA SER A 221 18.90 -1.99 -5.23
C SER A 221 20.00 -3.03 -4.99
N VAL A 222 19.65 -4.19 -4.45
CA VAL A 222 20.59 -5.31 -4.17
C VAL A 222 20.38 -6.52 -5.08
N GLY A 223 19.55 -6.39 -6.12
CA GLY A 223 19.33 -7.44 -7.11
C GLY A 223 18.46 -8.60 -6.64
N ILE A 224 17.71 -8.46 -5.53
CA ILE A 224 16.74 -9.47 -5.07
C ILE A 224 15.48 -9.34 -5.90
N ARG A 225 15.10 -10.42 -6.59
CA ARG A 225 13.88 -10.42 -7.42
C ARG A 225 12.67 -10.77 -6.57
N VAL A 226 11.75 -9.79 -6.49
CA VAL A 226 10.44 -10.03 -5.86
C VAL A 226 9.68 -11.08 -6.65
N LEU A 227 9.07 -12.02 -5.98
CA LEU A 227 8.40 -13.26 -6.39
C LEU A 227 9.33 -14.45 -6.61
N ASP A 228 10.50 -14.28 -7.22
CA ASP A 228 11.42 -15.38 -7.42
C ASP A 228 12.15 -15.75 -6.12
N GLN A 229 12.58 -14.73 -5.39
CA GLN A 229 13.42 -14.86 -4.20
C GLN A 229 12.77 -14.26 -2.94
N MET A 230 11.79 -13.37 -3.11
CA MET A 230 11.14 -12.68 -1.99
C MET A 230 9.67 -12.44 -2.29
N ALA A 231 8.77 -12.87 -1.40
CA ALA A 231 7.40 -12.41 -1.34
C ALA A 231 7.32 -11.24 -0.35
N ILE A 232 6.53 -10.21 -0.65
CA ILE A 232 6.36 -9.03 0.21
C ILE A 232 4.88 -8.74 0.39
N LEU A 233 4.46 -8.53 1.65
CA LEU A 233 3.09 -8.17 1.99
C LEU A 233 3.10 -6.97 2.94
N GLY A 234 2.30 -5.95 2.61
CA GLY A 234 2.11 -4.74 3.39
C GLY A 234 0.83 -4.75 4.22
N ALA A 235 0.50 -3.62 4.78
CA ALA A 235 -0.78 -3.38 5.44
C ALA A 235 -1.20 -1.93 5.23
N ASP A 236 -2.50 -1.71 5.09
CA ASP A 236 -3.30 -0.50 4.92
C ASP A 236 -4.10 -0.50 3.60
N ASN A 237 -3.66 -1.28 2.61
CA ASN A 237 -4.21 -1.36 1.26
C ASN A 237 -4.33 0.03 0.61
N ASP A 238 -3.30 0.87 0.82
CA ASP A 238 -3.23 2.17 0.16
C ASP A 238 -2.99 1.96 -1.35
N GLU A 239 -3.93 2.44 -2.17
CA GLU A 239 -3.88 2.21 -3.62
C GLU A 239 -2.63 2.79 -4.26
N ILE A 240 -2.17 3.97 -3.81
CA ILE A 240 -1.00 4.64 -4.37
C ILE A 240 0.24 3.78 -4.10
N GLU A 241 0.45 3.39 -2.85
CA GLU A 241 1.59 2.57 -2.43
C GLU A 241 1.56 1.19 -3.09
N CYS A 242 0.37 0.56 -3.13
CA CYS A 242 0.22 -0.78 -3.70
C CYS A 242 0.48 -0.82 -5.21
N HIS A 243 0.13 0.24 -5.94
CA HIS A 243 0.35 0.33 -7.39
C HIS A 243 1.73 0.91 -7.76
N ALA A 244 2.41 1.59 -6.85
CA ALA A 244 3.75 2.13 -7.07
C ALA A 244 4.82 1.05 -7.27
N THR A 245 4.57 -0.19 -6.86
CA THR A 245 5.54 -1.29 -6.95
C THR A 245 5.30 -2.18 -8.17
N THR A 246 6.38 -2.82 -8.65
CA THR A 246 6.31 -3.84 -9.71
C THR A 246 7.10 -5.07 -9.28
N PRO A 247 6.41 -6.21 -9.03
CA PRO A 247 4.96 -6.44 -9.11
C PRO A 247 4.16 -5.67 -8.04
N GLN A 248 2.86 -5.45 -8.29
CA GLN A 248 1.98 -4.72 -7.36
C GLN A 248 1.94 -5.38 -5.98
N LEU A 249 1.97 -4.55 -4.94
CA LEU A 249 2.02 -4.96 -3.54
C LEU A 249 0.70 -5.60 -3.08
N SER A 250 0.78 -6.81 -2.55
CA SER A 250 -0.27 -7.44 -1.76
C SER A 250 -0.32 -6.78 -0.39
N SER A 251 -1.51 -6.53 0.11
CA SER A 251 -1.67 -5.79 1.37
C SER A 251 -2.89 -6.23 2.17
N VAL A 252 -2.80 -6.09 3.48
CA VAL A 252 -3.95 -6.19 4.38
C VAL A 252 -4.85 -5.00 4.18
N GLN A 253 -6.15 -5.23 4.07
CA GLN A 253 -7.18 -4.20 4.11
C GLN A 253 -7.83 -4.16 5.51
N PRO A 254 -7.41 -3.24 6.38
CA PRO A 254 -8.11 -3.01 7.65
C PRO A 254 -9.51 -2.44 7.42
N ASP A 255 -10.39 -2.56 8.42
CA ASP A 255 -11.71 -1.93 8.35
C ASP A 255 -11.69 -0.51 8.91
N TYR A 256 -11.01 0.40 8.23
CA TYR A 256 -10.90 1.80 8.65
C TYR A 256 -12.26 2.50 8.70
N GLU A 257 -13.16 2.20 7.78
CA GLU A 257 -14.53 2.73 7.83
C GLU A 257 -15.26 2.22 9.08
N GLY A 258 -15.15 0.92 9.39
CA GLY A 258 -15.70 0.34 10.63
C GLY A 258 -15.10 0.96 11.88
N ILE A 259 -13.79 1.27 11.87
CA ILE A 259 -13.12 1.97 12.98
C ILE A 259 -13.73 3.36 13.18
N GLY A 260 -13.89 4.14 12.12
CA GLY A 260 -14.49 5.48 12.18
C GLY A 260 -15.92 5.46 12.68
N TYR A 261 -16.75 4.56 12.15
CA TYR A 261 -18.11 4.33 12.62
C TYR A 261 -18.14 3.97 14.12
N ARG A 262 -17.30 3.01 14.51
CA ARG A 262 -17.25 2.57 15.91
C ARG A 262 -16.75 3.66 16.85
N ALA A 263 -15.75 4.44 16.42
CA ALA A 263 -15.26 5.57 17.20
C ALA A 263 -16.36 6.60 17.47
N ALA A 264 -17.17 6.93 16.45
CA ALA A 264 -18.31 7.81 16.61
C ALA A 264 -19.38 7.21 17.55
N ALA A 265 -19.68 5.92 17.40
CA ALA A 265 -20.63 5.22 18.27
C ALA A 265 -20.17 5.16 19.72
N GLU A 266 -18.87 4.96 19.98
CA GLU A 266 -18.33 4.97 21.35
C GLU A 266 -18.36 6.39 21.94
N LEU A 267 -18.07 7.44 21.15
CA LEU A 267 -18.15 8.83 21.63
C LEU A 267 -19.61 9.19 22.02
N GLU A 268 -20.58 8.78 21.21
CA GLU A 268 -22.00 8.98 21.55
C GLU A 268 -22.40 8.33 22.87
N LYS A 269 -21.86 7.15 23.17
CA LYS A 269 -22.07 6.47 24.45
C LYS A 269 -21.40 7.21 25.60
N LEU A 270 -20.25 7.85 25.39
CA LEU A 270 -19.59 8.68 26.39
C LEU A 270 -20.40 9.96 26.71
N PHE A 271 -21.19 10.48 25.75
CA PHE A 271 -22.09 11.61 26.00
C PHE A 271 -23.32 11.23 26.82
N SER A 272 -23.79 10.01 26.70
CA SER A 272 -25.08 9.56 27.25
C SER A 272 -24.96 8.70 28.50
N GLY A 273 -23.78 8.17 28.78
CA GLY A 273 -23.54 7.21 29.87
C GLY A 273 -22.91 7.84 31.12
N PRO A 274 -22.98 7.15 32.26
CA PRO A 274 -22.20 7.54 33.43
C PRO A 274 -20.71 7.48 33.09
N VAL A 275 -19.94 8.40 33.69
CA VAL A 275 -18.48 8.35 33.61
C VAL A 275 -18.03 7.04 34.27
N SER A 276 -17.42 6.16 33.49
CA SER A 276 -16.89 4.88 33.99
C SER A 276 -15.41 5.07 34.33
N ASP A 277 -15.00 4.52 35.49
CA ASP A 277 -13.59 4.50 35.90
C ASP A 277 -12.72 3.64 34.96
N SER A 278 -13.34 2.77 34.18
CA SER A 278 -12.64 1.93 33.20
C SER A 278 -12.92 2.35 31.78
N PRO A 279 -11.89 2.60 30.94
CA PRO A 279 -12.08 2.95 29.55
C PRO A 279 -12.70 1.80 28.74
N ARG A 280 -13.52 2.14 27.77
CA ARG A 280 -14.06 1.17 26.80
C ARG A 280 -12.98 0.79 25.81
N ARG A 281 -12.88 -0.50 25.48
CA ARG A 281 -11.86 -1.05 24.59
C ARG A 281 -12.51 -1.83 23.46
N VAL A 282 -12.17 -1.48 22.22
CA VAL A 282 -12.73 -2.12 21.02
C VAL A 282 -11.60 -2.41 20.03
N LYS A 283 -11.43 -3.67 19.66
CA LYS A 283 -10.56 -4.10 18.56
C LYS A 283 -11.42 -4.41 17.32
N ILE A 284 -11.04 -3.90 16.17
CA ILE A 284 -11.72 -4.12 14.89
C ILE A 284 -10.86 -5.05 14.04
N PRO A 285 -11.38 -6.23 13.64
CA PRO A 285 -10.67 -7.16 12.78
C PRO A 285 -10.50 -6.60 11.36
N ILE A 286 -9.63 -7.21 10.57
CA ILE A 286 -9.43 -6.80 9.17
C ILE A 286 -10.62 -7.22 8.29
N LYS A 287 -10.84 -6.48 7.19
CA LYS A 287 -11.78 -6.90 6.12
C LYS A 287 -11.23 -8.12 5.40
N THR A 288 -10.04 -8.01 4.81
CA THR A 288 -9.44 -9.06 3.99
C THR A 288 -7.95 -8.83 3.76
N ILE A 289 -7.31 -9.77 3.07
CA ILE A 289 -6.00 -9.57 2.43
C ILE A 289 -6.23 -9.47 0.92
N VAL A 290 -5.80 -8.35 0.34
CA VAL A 290 -5.85 -8.15 -1.11
C VAL A 290 -4.58 -8.71 -1.73
N GLY A 291 -4.66 -9.94 -2.23
CA GLY A 291 -3.56 -10.62 -2.90
C GLY A 291 -3.30 -10.04 -4.29
N ARG A 292 -2.10 -9.50 -4.50
CA ARG A 292 -1.60 -8.98 -5.79
C ARG A 292 -0.35 -9.73 -6.22
N GLY A 293 0.40 -9.10 -7.13
CA GLY A 293 1.60 -9.71 -7.70
C GLY A 293 2.70 -10.04 -6.71
N SER A 294 2.84 -9.36 -5.57
CA SER A 294 3.99 -9.54 -4.66
C SER A 294 3.96 -10.80 -3.79
N THR A 295 2.81 -11.49 -3.70
CA THR A 295 2.67 -12.75 -2.95
C THR A 295 2.07 -13.89 -3.76
N LYS A 296 1.49 -13.62 -4.94
CA LYS A 296 0.94 -14.70 -5.78
C LYS A 296 2.08 -15.53 -6.34
N PRO A 297 2.09 -16.86 -6.17
CA PRO A 297 3.05 -17.70 -6.83
C PRO A 297 2.91 -17.50 -8.34
N ILE A 298 3.99 -17.09 -9.00
CA ILE A 298 3.99 -17.08 -10.46
C ILE A 298 4.07 -18.52 -10.89
N PRO A 299 3.15 -19.01 -11.74
CA PRO A 299 3.28 -20.36 -12.28
C PRO A 299 4.68 -20.57 -12.87
N PRO A 300 5.34 -21.71 -12.63
CA PRO A 300 6.68 -21.97 -13.16
C PRO A 300 6.82 -21.69 -14.65
N ALA A 301 5.76 -21.95 -15.41
CA ALA A 301 5.70 -21.64 -16.84
C ALA A 301 5.79 -20.13 -17.13
N THR A 302 5.10 -19.30 -16.34
CA THR A 302 5.17 -17.83 -16.47
C THR A 302 6.54 -17.28 -16.09
N LEU A 303 7.15 -17.82 -15.02
CA LEU A 303 8.52 -17.51 -14.62
C LEU A 303 9.52 -17.82 -15.73
N LEU A 304 9.41 -19.00 -16.33
CA LEU A 304 10.24 -19.42 -17.44
C LEU A 304 10.15 -18.43 -18.61
N VAL A 305 8.93 -18.05 -19.01
CA VAL A 305 8.73 -17.09 -20.10
C VAL A 305 9.27 -15.71 -19.73
N ARG A 306 9.07 -15.22 -18.49
CA ARG A 306 9.62 -13.93 -18.04
C ARG A 306 11.14 -13.90 -18.11
N ARG A 307 11.83 -14.99 -17.69
CA ARG A 307 13.29 -15.12 -17.82
C ARG A 307 13.71 -15.08 -19.28
N GLY A 308 13.00 -15.78 -20.15
CA GLY A 308 13.27 -15.78 -21.59
C GLY A 308 13.06 -14.40 -22.22
N LEU A 309 12.01 -13.67 -21.85
CA LEU A 309 11.76 -12.29 -22.30
C LEU A 309 12.88 -11.34 -21.83
N ALA A 310 13.34 -11.46 -20.60
CA ALA A 310 14.46 -10.67 -20.08
C ALA A 310 15.75 -10.95 -20.87
N TYR A 311 16.06 -12.21 -21.15
CA TYR A 311 17.20 -12.61 -21.96
C TYR A 311 17.11 -12.07 -23.38
N ILE A 312 15.96 -12.21 -24.05
CA ILE A 312 15.72 -11.65 -25.38
C ILE A 312 15.92 -10.13 -25.39
N ARG A 313 15.37 -9.41 -24.40
CA ARG A 313 15.57 -7.96 -24.27
C ARG A 313 17.04 -7.58 -24.10
N ALA A 314 17.83 -8.33 -23.37
CA ALA A 314 19.25 -8.05 -23.22
C ALA A 314 20.00 -8.27 -24.56
N HIS A 315 19.77 -9.41 -25.24
CA HIS A 315 20.62 -9.91 -26.32
C HIS A 315 20.02 -9.80 -27.74
N ALA A 316 18.85 -9.15 -27.92
CA ALA A 316 18.17 -9.10 -29.22
C ALA A 316 19.05 -8.52 -30.35
N ALA A 317 19.94 -7.56 -30.04
CA ALA A 317 20.85 -6.96 -31.02
C ALA A 317 22.06 -7.87 -31.35
N GLU A 318 22.37 -8.85 -30.50
CA GLU A 318 23.55 -9.71 -30.62
C GLU A 318 23.31 -10.95 -31.48
N GLY A 319 22.24 -11.00 -32.22
CA GLY A 319 21.94 -12.12 -33.13
C GLY A 319 21.30 -13.33 -32.44
N VAL A 320 20.76 -13.18 -31.19
CA VAL A 320 20.14 -14.25 -30.42
C VAL A 320 19.15 -15.07 -31.25
N ARG A 321 19.19 -16.38 -31.07
CA ARG A 321 18.31 -17.37 -31.74
C ARG A 321 17.38 -18.05 -30.72
N PRO A 322 16.30 -18.69 -31.15
CA PRO A 322 15.43 -19.43 -30.25
C PRO A 322 16.12 -20.53 -29.44
N ASP A 323 17.18 -21.16 -30.01
CA ASP A 323 17.98 -22.17 -29.32
C ASP A 323 18.79 -21.59 -28.16
N ASP A 324 19.32 -20.37 -28.32
CA ASP A 324 20.07 -19.68 -27.27
C ASP A 324 19.14 -19.33 -26.09
N VAL A 325 17.89 -18.94 -26.40
CA VAL A 325 16.88 -18.70 -25.38
C VAL A 325 16.53 -19.98 -24.61
N ALA A 326 16.32 -21.07 -25.31
CA ALA A 326 16.01 -22.36 -24.69
C ALA A 326 17.18 -22.87 -23.83
N ALA A 327 18.42 -22.73 -24.31
CA ALA A 327 19.63 -23.07 -23.56
C ALA A 327 19.76 -22.21 -22.29
N HIS A 328 19.56 -20.88 -22.38
CA HIS A 328 19.55 -19.99 -21.22
C HIS A 328 18.50 -20.39 -20.18
N LEU A 329 17.33 -20.86 -20.63
CA LEU A 329 16.26 -21.30 -19.76
C LEU A 329 16.50 -22.68 -19.13
N GLY A 330 17.45 -23.45 -19.63
CA GLY A 330 17.74 -24.82 -19.16
C GLY A 330 16.64 -25.82 -19.49
N VAL A 331 15.92 -25.61 -20.60
CA VAL A 331 14.80 -26.48 -21.04
C VAL A 331 14.91 -26.82 -22.52
N SER A 332 14.20 -27.86 -22.95
CA SER A 332 14.13 -28.17 -24.38
C SER A 332 13.47 -27.03 -25.16
N ARG A 333 13.91 -26.84 -26.42
CA ARG A 333 13.32 -25.85 -27.32
C ARG A 333 11.80 -26.04 -27.46
N ARG A 334 11.33 -27.27 -27.56
CA ARG A 334 9.89 -27.59 -27.65
C ARG A 334 9.12 -27.06 -26.45
N LEU A 335 9.67 -27.24 -25.25
CA LEU A 335 9.01 -26.75 -24.02
C LEU A 335 9.04 -25.23 -23.95
N ALA A 336 10.15 -24.58 -24.31
CA ALA A 336 10.26 -23.14 -24.34
C ALA A 336 9.24 -22.54 -25.33
N GLU A 337 9.19 -23.05 -26.58
CA GLU A 337 8.21 -22.59 -27.60
C GLU A 337 6.76 -22.77 -27.13
N LEU A 338 6.44 -23.94 -26.55
CA LEU A 338 5.11 -24.20 -25.99
C LEU A 338 4.69 -23.16 -24.93
N ARG A 339 5.60 -22.84 -24.01
CA ARG A 339 5.33 -21.85 -22.92
C ARG A 339 5.22 -20.43 -23.44
N PHE A 340 6.05 -20.03 -24.42
CA PHE A 340 5.95 -18.73 -25.07
C PHE A 340 4.62 -18.59 -25.82
N SER A 341 4.22 -19.62 -26.58
CA SER A 341 2.93 -19.61 -27.28
C SER A 341 1.75 -19.51 -26.31
N GLN A 342 1.76 -20.29 -25.21
CA GLN A 342 0.67 -20.28 -24.23
C GLN A 342 0.52 -18.98 -23.46
N ILE A 343 1.63 -18.26 -23.18
CA ILE A 343 1.64 -17.11 -22.27
C ILE A 343 1.70 -15.79 -23.03
N CYS A 344 2.44 -15.72 -24.14
CA CYS A 344 2.65 -14.51 -24.94
C CYS A 344 1.85 -14.52 -26.24
N ASP A 345 1.20 -15.62 -26.58
CA ASP A 345 0.56 -15.83 -27.91
C ASP A 345 1.54 -15.59 -29.08
N GLN A 346 2.82 -15.87 -28.87
CA GLN A 346 3.91 -15.67 -29.83
C GLN A 346 4.95 -16.76 -29.72
N THR A 347 5.60 -17.10 -30.83
CA THR A 347 6.79 -17.93 -30.82
C THR A 347 8.00 -17.13 -30.29
N ILE A 348 9.03 -17.82 -29.81
CA ILE A 348 10.30 -17.18 -29.39
C ILE A 348 10.89 -16.36 -30.54
N ARG A 349 10.83 -16.86 -31.76
CA ARG A 349 11.31 -16.15 -32.95
C ARG A 349 10.54 -14.84 -33.19
N GLN A 350 9.22 -14.86 -33.10
CA GLN A 350 8.39 -13.66 -33.22
C GLN A 350 8.69 -12.65 -32.13
N THR A 351 8.93 -13.12 -30.90
CA THR A 351 9.28 -12.28 -29.75
C THR A 351 10.64 -11.57 -29.98
N ILE A 352 11.66 -12.30 -30.46
CA ILE A 352 12.96 -11.71 -30.80
C ILE A 352 12.82 -10.67 -31.92
N GLU A 353 12.07 -11.00 -32.98
CA GLU A 353 11.82 -10.10 -34.09
C GLU A 353 11.09 -8.82 -33.63
N ASN A 354 10.09 -8.97 -32.78
CA ASN A 354 9.36 -7.86 -32.20
C ASN A 354 10.25 -6.94 -31.36
N GLU A 355 11.12 -7.48 -30.51
CA GLU A 355 12.05 -6.67 -29.73
C GLU A 355 13.04 -5.90 -30.61
N ARG A 356 13.56 -6.55 -31.68
CA ARG A 356 14.42 -5.89 -32.69
C ARG A 356 13.69 -4.74 -33.39
N LEU A 357 12.41 -4.92 -33.76
CA LEU A 357 11.62 -3.88 -34.40
C LEU A 357 11.33 -2.72 -33.43
N ASP A 358 11.10 -2.98 -32.15
CA ASP A 358 10.90 -1.93 -31.14
C ASP A 358 12.19 -1.14 -30.91
N ARG A 359 13.35 -1.79 -30.93
CA ARG A 359 14.66 -1.10 -30.92
C ARG A 359 14.87 -0.26 -32.17
N ALA A 360 14.56 -0.80 -33.35
CA ALA A 360 14.63 -0.05 -34.61
C ALA A 360 13.75 1.21 -34.53
N LYS A 361 12.54 1.09 -34.01
CA LYS A 361 11.60 2.20 -33.79
C LYS A 361 12.19 3.28 -32.86
N ARG A 362 12.90 2.89 -31.79
CA ARG A 362 13.62 3.84 -30.91
C ARG A 362 14.79 4.52 -31.62
N MET A 363 15.61 3.77 -32.36
CA MET A 363 16.76 4.32 -33.10
C MET A 363 16.35 5.28 -34.22
N LEU A 364 15.18 5.09 -34.83
CA LEU A 364 14.61 5.98 -35.82
C LEU A 364 14.13 7.34 -35.25
N ARG A 365 14.03 7.48 -33.93
CA ARG A 365 13.62 8.73 -33.24
C ARG A 365 14.74 9.76 -33.11
N GLY A 366 15.99 9.34 -33.16
CA GLY A 366 17.15 10.21 -33.01
C GLY A 366 17.76 10.64 -34.33
N ALA A 367 18.69 11.60 -34.31
CA ALA A 367 19.48 12.00 -35.46
C ALA A 367 20.46 10.88 -35.83
N SER A 368 20.01 9.93 -36.55
CA SER A 368 20.40 9.34 -37.77
C SER A 368 21.50 8.31 -38.01
N PRO A 369 21.39 7.08 -37.55
CA PRO A 369 22.00 6.05 -38.39
C PRO A 369 21.11 5.82 -39.66
N SER A 370 21.77 5.50 -40.77
CA SER A 370 21.06 5.05 -41.97
C SER A 370 20.29 3.77 -41.70
N LEU A 371 19.23 3.48 -42.45
CA LEU A 371 18.42 2.27 -42.29
C LEU A 371 19.28 1.00 -42.40
N THR A 372 20.30 1.04 -43.25
CA THR A 372 21.28 -0.04 -43.44
C THR A 372 22.09 -0.27 -42.16
N ARG A 373 22.53 0.80 -41.49
CA ARG A 373 23.23 0.71 -40.19
C ARG A 373 22.33 0.17 -39.10
N ILE A 374 21.07 0.60 -39.03
CA ILE A 374 20.09 0.09 -38.06
C ILE A 374 19.85 -1.41 -38.29
N ALA A 375 19.65 -1.82 -39.56
CA ALA A 375 19.43 -3.21 -39.92
C ALA A 375 20.64 -4.09 -39.49
N ALA A 376 21.86 -3.65 -39.77
CA ALA A 376 23.07 -4.36 -39.38
C ALA A 376 23.24 -4.44 -37.85
N ALA A 377 23.03 -3.31 -37.13
CA ALA A 377 23.16 -3.24 -35.68
C ALA A 377 22.14 -4.10 -34.93
N LEU A 378 20.99 -4.42 -35.53
CA LEU A 378 19.91 -5.20 -34.91
C LEU A 378 19.81 -6.63 -35.48
N GLY A 379 20.76 -7.06 -36.31
CA GLY A 379 20.82 -8.41 -36.85
C GLY A 379 19.73 -8.74 -37.87
N PHE A 380 19.22 -7.73 -38.63
CA PHE A 380 18.36 -7.97 -39.78
C PHE A 380 19.20 -8.32 -41.03
N ARG A 381 18.67 -9.18 -41.89
CA ARG A 381 19.37 -9.62 -43.12
C ARG A 381 19.70 -8.46 -44.07
N SER A 382 18.85 -7.43 -44.13
CA SER A 382 19.03 -6.25 -44.96
C SER A 382 18.12 -5.11 -44.53
N ALA A 383 18.37 -3.89 -45.00
CA ALA A 383 17.49 -2.74 -44.82
C ALA A 383 16.09 -2.98 -45.42
N SER A 384 16.01 -3.68 -46.55
CA SER A 384 14.72 -4.05 -47.17
C SER A 384 13.92 -5.02 -46.29
N HIS A 385 14.59 -6.00 -45.70
CA HIS A 385 13.97 -6.93 -44.74
C HIS A 385 13.44 -6.20 -43.49
N LEU A 386 14.23 -5.31 -42.88
CA LEU A 386 13.78 -4.44 -41.83
C LEU A 386 12.55 -3.59 -42.25
N SER A 387 12.60 -2.95 -43.42
CA SER A 387 11.50 -2.11 -43.89
C SER A 387 10.20 -2.89 -44.08
N HIS A 388 10.28 -4.09 -44.64
CA HIS A 388 9.13 -4.97 -44.82
C HIS A 388 8.47 -5.33 -43.46
N LEU A 389 9.25 -5.84 -42.51
CA LEU A 389 8.75 -6.25 -41.19
C LEU A 389 8.24 -5.06 -40.38
N PHE A 390 8.94 -3.92 -40.44
CA PHE A 390 8.54 -2.69 -39.79
C PHE A 390 7.19 -2.18 -40.30
N LYS A 391 6.99 -2.13 -41.63
CA LYS A 391 5.72 -1.75 -42.24
C LYS A 391 4.59 -2.73 -41.89
N LYS A 392 4.90 -4.04 -41.86
CA LYS A 392 3.92 -5.07 -41.48
C LYS A 392 3.42 -4.85 -40.05
N ARG A 393 4.33 -4.54 -39.10
CA ARG A 393 4.00 -4.39 -37.67
C ARG A 393 3.41 -3.02 -37.32
N PHE A 394 4.03 -1.93 -37.81
CA PHE A 394 3.65 -0.56 -37.43
C PHE A 394 2.76 0.16 -38.44
N LYS A 395 2.41 -0.51 -39.54
CA LYS A 395 1.58 0.03 -40.63
C LYS A 395 2.17 1.27 -41.34
N LEU A 396 3.40 1.67 -40.98
CA LEU A 396 4.17 2.77 -41.57
C LEU A 396 5.55 2.28 -41.98
N SER A 397 6.09 2.83 -43.07
CA SER A 397 7.49 2.55 -43.44
C SER A 397 8.44 3.24 -42.44
N PRO A 398 9.69 2.73 -42.25
CA PRO A 398 10.69 3.41 -41.41
C PRO A 398 10.93 4.87 -41.80
N ARG A 399 10.89 5.18 -43.11
CA ARG A 399 11.05 6.55 -43.64
C ARG A 399 9.86 7.43 -43.26
N ALA A 400 8.63 6.94 -43.44
CA ALA A 400 7.42 7.64 -43.03
C ALA A 400 7.39 7.86 -41.50
N TRP A 401 7.76 6.84 -40.74
CA TRP A 401 7.86 6.95 -39.27
C TRP A 401 8.84 8.05 -38.82
N ARG A 402 9.95 8.22 -39.51
CA ARG A 402 10.93 9.28 -39.24
C ARG A 402 10.36 10.67 -39.53
N GLN A 403 9.57 10.80 -40.64
CA GLN A 403 8.97 12.07 -41.06
C GLN A 403 7.81 12.55 -40.17
N THR A 404 7.03 11.64 -39.57
CA THR A 404 5.90 12.02 -38.70
C THR A 404 6.33 12.77 -37.42
N ARG A 405 7.63 12.92 -37.17
CA ARG A 405 8.15 13.62 -35.97
C ARG A 405 9.09 14.79 -36.30
N THR A 406 9.34 15.09 -37.57
CA THR A 406 10.12 16.27 -37.96
C THR A 406 9.21 17.49 -38.22
N GLN A 407 7.88 17.35 -38.18
CA GLN A 407 6.98 18.49 -38.19
C GLN A 407 6.71 18.95 -36.76
N PRO A 408 7.09 20.19 -36.35
CA PRO A 408 6.58 20.78 -35.15
C PRO A 408 5.06 20.90 -35.28
N ALA A 409 4.33 20.67 -34.18
CA ALA A 409 2.90 20.93 -34.09
C ALA A 409 2.67 22.40 -34.51
N THR A 410 2.20 22.60 -35.70
CA THR A 410 1.62 23.87 -36.13
C THR A 410 0.33 24.04 -35.34
N SER A 411 0.39 24.96 -34.38
CA SER A 411 -0.74 25.53 -33.66
C SER A 411 -1.80 25.97 -34.65
N GLY A 412 -2.99 25.44 -34.52
CA GLY A 412 -4.24 25.93 -35.05
C GLY A 412 -5.24 25.99 -33.91
#